data_0dc29cd53809cb62c9e79c2a82023629
#
_entry.id   0dc29cd53809cb62c9e79c2a82023629
#
_cell.length_a   1.000
_cell.length_b   1.000
_cell.length_c   1.000
_cell.angle_alpha   90.00
_cell.angle_beta   90.00
_cell.angle_gamma   90.00
#
_symmetry.space_group_name_H-M   'P 1'
#
loop_
_entity.id
_entity.type
_entity.pdbx_description
1 polymer ?
#
loop_
_entity_poly.entity_id
_entity_poly.type
_entity_poly.pdbx_seq_one_letter_code
_entity_poly.pdbx_strand_id
1 'polypeptide(L)'
;KICYMFEKIFVFLEKIVYLYHPLNFDTMKAYNIFKQYTWITENIYRSGGITLQELNKRWVRTEMSGGLPMNRITFNRHRLAIEEMFGINIECQRKGGYFYYIENKESLSNANIQHWLLDSLSVSNMLMESGSLRNRIMLEHIPAGKEYLQPIINAMKQDHKLTITYRKFGQSTGYTLTVEPYAIKVFK
;
A
#
# COMPACT_ATOMS: atom_id res chain seq x y z
N LYS A 1 6.62 -34.24 3.90
CA LYS A 1 6.72 -32.87 3.25
C LYS A 1 5.68 -31.87 3.76
N ILE A 2 4.50 -32.31 4.13
CA ILE A 2 3.41 -31.45 4.66
C ILE A 2 3.70 -31.02 6.10
N CYS A 3 4.28 -31.89 6.93
CA CYS A 3 4.58 -31.58 8.34
C CYS A 3 5.67 -30.50 8.51
N TYR A 4 6.65 -30.45 7.59
CA TYR A 4 7.73 -29.43 7.63
C TYR A 4 7.24 -28.03 7.22
N MET A 5 6.13 -27.97 6.49
CA MET A 5 5.48 -26.72 6.10
C MET A 5 4.69 -26.10 7.27
N PHE A 6 4.11 -26.97 8.14
CA PHE A 6 3.34 -26.52 9.31
C PHE A 6 4.23 -25.89 10.39
N GLU A 7 5.43 -26.43 10.65
CA GLU A 7 6.35 -25.86 11.62
C GLU A 7 6.86 -24.46 11.20
N LYS A 8 7.15 -24.25 9.91
CA LYS A 8 7.56 -22.92 9.42
C LYS A 8 6.44 -21.90 9.46
N ILE A 9 5.20 -22.30 9.27
CA ILE A 9 4.02 -21.44 9.37
C ILE A 9 3.77 -21.06 10.84
N PHE A 10 3.97 -21.97 11.78
CA PHE A 10 3.81 -21.71 13.21
C PHE A 10 4.83 -20.70 13.75
N VAL A 11 6.10 -20.85 13.38
CA VAL A 11 7.18 -19.91 13.73
C VAL A 11 6.96 -18.53 13.10
N PHE A 12 6.29 -18.47 11.95
CA PHE A 12 5.95 -17.21 11.28
C PHE A 12 4.77 -16.50 11.95
N LEU A 13 3.78 -17.24 12.43
CA LEU A 13 2.67 -16.69 13.23
C LEU A 13 3.16 -16.15 14.59
N GLU A 14 4.11 -16.80 15.24
CA GLU A 14 4.74 -16.25 16.44
C GLU A 14 5.50 -14.94 16.16
N LYS A 15 6.22 -14.83 15.05
CA LYS A 15 6.90 -13.58 14.68
C LYS A 15 5.94 -12.45 14.30
N ILE A 16 4.78 -12.76 13.72
CA ILE A 16 3.73 -11.75 13.49
C ILE A 16 3.10 -11.31 14.82
N VAL A 17 2.91 -12.21 15.77
CA VAL A 17 2.45 -11.86 17.12
C VAL A 17 3.51 -11.02 17.88
N TYR A 18 4.81 -11.23 17.66
CA TYR A 18 5.87 -10.37 18.20
C TYR A 18 5.96 -8.99 17.52
N LEU A 19 5.49 -8.84 16.30
CA LEU A 19 5.28 -7.53 15.65
C LEU A 19 4.05 -6.77 16.21
N TYR A 20 3.21 -7.45 17.00
CA TYR A 20 2.18 -6.86 17.85
C TYR A 20 2.71 -6.43 19.23
N HIS A 21 4.01 -6.12 19.35
CA HIS A 21 4.49 -5.27 20.43
C HIS A 21 3.71 -3.95 20.38
N PRO A 22 3.33 -3.33 21.49
CA PRO A 22 2.38 -2.25 21.52
C PRO A 22 2.81 -1.19 20.50
N LEU A 23 2.11 -1.20 19.35
CA LEU A 23 2.22 -0.13 18.36
C LEU A 23 1.97 1.14 19.17
N ASN A 24 3.00 1.96 19.28
CA ASN A 24 2.92 3.24 19.96
C ASN A 24 1.64 3.93 19.47
N PHE A 25 0.87 4.55 20.36
CA PHE A 25 -0.42 5.18 20.04
C PHE A 25 -0.34 6.06 18.78
N ASP A 26 0.80 6.70 18.56
CA ASP A 26 1.07 7.51 17.35
C ASP A 26 1.18 6.67 16.07
N THR A 27 1.71 5.47 16.13
CA THR A 27 1.81 4.55 14.97
C THR A 27 0.43 4.03 14.56
N MET A 28 -0.42 3.70 15.53
CA MET A 28 -1.81 3.31 15.30
C MET A 28 -2.62 4.45 14.68
N LYS A 29 -2.41 5.67 15.15
CA LYS A 29 -3.06 6.88 14.63
C LYS A 29 -2.65 7.16 13.19
N ALA A 30 -1.35 7.09 12.88
CA ALA A 30 -0.83 7.25 11.53
C ALA A 30 -1.39 6.20 10.56
N TYR A 31 -1.41 4.93 10.98
CA TYR A 31 -2.01 3.84 10.21
C TYR A 31 -3.48 4.08 9.88
N ASN A 32 -4.28 4.49 10.87
CA ASN A 32 -5.70 4.78 10.68
C ASN A 32 -5.93 5.95 9.71
N ILE A 33 -5.10 7.00 9.78
CA ILE A 33 -5.16 8.13 8.85
C ILE A 33 -4.85 7.66 7.42
N PHE A 34 -3.81 6.85 7.25
CA PHE A 34 -3.42 6.31 5.95
C PHE A 34 -4.52 5.46 5.31
N LYS A 35 -5.19 4.64 6.11
CA LYS A 35 -6.35 3.84 5.73
C LYS A 35 -7.51 4.72 5.24
N GLN A 36 -7.76 5.85 5.92
CA GLN A 36 -8.77 6.82 5.52
C GLN A 36 -8.43 7.46 4.16
N TYR A 37 -7.17 7.88 3.96
CA TYR A 37 -6.74 8.49 2.70
C TYR A 37 -6.87 7.55 1.51
N THR A 38 -6.44 6.30 1.67
CA THR A 38 -6.59 5.26 0.65
C THR A 38 -8.07 5.05 0.28
N TRP A 39 -8.93 4.92 1.29
CA TRP A 39 -10.37 4.73 1.11
C TRP A 39 -11.03 5.92 0.38
N ILE A 40 -10.71 7.14 0.76
CA ILE A 40 -11.25 8.37 0.12
C ILE A 40 -10.81 8.42 -1.34
N THR A 41 -9.51 8.24 -1.61
CA THR A 41 -8.94 8.27 -2.96
C THR A 41 -9.60 7.23 -3.87
N GLU A 42 -9.73 6.01 -3.39
CA GLU A 42 -10.34 4.91 -4.14
C GLU A 42 -11.81 5.18 -4.47
N ASN A 43 -12.57 5.73 -3.52
CA ASN A 43 -13.99 6.05 -3.76
C ASN A 43 -14.14 7.19 -4.77
N ILE A 44 -13.31 8.23 -4.74
CA ILE A 44 -13.33 9.31 -5.74
C ILE A 44 -12.93 8.76 -7.12
N TYR A 45 -11.87 7.95 -7.18
CA TYR A 45 -11.36 7.37 -8.41
C TYR A 45 -12.38 6.46 -9.10
N ARG A 46 -12.95 5.49 -8.36
CA ARG A 46 -13.94 4.54 -8.89
C ARG A 46 -15.25 5.19 -9.32
N SER A 47 -15.65 6.26 -8.64
CA SER A 47 -16.90 6.95 -8.95
C SER A 47 -16.76 7.90 -10.16
N GLY A 48 -15.54 8.21 -10.61
CA GLY A 48 -15.28 9.20 -11.64
C GLY A 48 -15.61 10.64 -11.25
N GLY A 49 -16.24 10.83 -10.10
CA GLY A 49 -16.66 12.06 -9.46
C GLY A 49 -17.74 11.79 -8.43
N ILE A 50 -17.63 12.36 -7.24
CA ILE A 50 -18.51 12.08 -6.10
C ILE A 50 -18.74 13.34 -5.28
N THR A 51 -19.97 13.53 -4.78
CA THR A 51 -20.26 14.61 -3.82
C THR A 51 -19.82 14.20 -2.41
N LEU A 52 -19.51 15.18 -1.55
CA LEU A 52 -19.21 14.89 -0.15
C LEU A 52 -20.38 14.19 0.57
N GLN A 53 -21.61 14.51 0.18
CA GLN A 53 -22.81 13.86 0.74
C GLN A 53 -22.84 12.38 0.38
N GLU A 54 -22.58 12.03 -0.87
CA GLU A 54 -22.57 10.63 -1.32
C GLU A 54 -21.36 9.86 -0.73
N LEU A 55 -20.20 10.51 -0.67
CA LEU A 55 -19.03 9.95 0.00
C LEU A 55 -19.34 9.63 1.48
N ASN A 56 -20.03 10.55 2.18
CA ASN A 56 -20.43 10.35 3.56
C ASN A 56 -21.44 9.22 3.75
N LYS A 57 -22.36 9.00 2.82
CA LYS A 57 -23.25 7.82 2.87
C LYS A 57 -22.50 6.50 2.87
N ARG A 58 -21.39 6.44 2.14
CA ARG A 58 -20.50 5.26 2.14
C ARG A 58 -19.60 5.24 3.37
N TRP A 59 -19.08 6.40 3.76
CA TRP A 59 -18.15 6.57 4.88
C TRP A 59 -18.71 6.07 6.21
N VAL A 60 -19.95 6.44 6.56
CA VAL A 60 -20.58 6.05 7.84
C VAL A 60 -20.80 4.55 7.97
N ARG A 61 -20.70 3.79 6.87
CA ARG A 61 -20.79 2.33 6.88
C ARG A 61 -19.45 1.64 7.16
N THR A 62 -18.37 2.39 7.18
CA THR A 62 -17.03 1.86 7.49
C THR A 62 -16.77 1.90 9.00
N GLU A 63 -15.98 0.95 9.50
CA GLU A 63 -15.54 0.97 10.90
C GLU A 63 -14.73 2.21 11.24
N MET A 64 -14.00 2.78 10.25
CA MET A 64 -13.16 3.97 10.41
C MET A 64 -13.94 5.22 10.79
N SER A 65 -15.23 5.28 10.46
CA SER A 65 -16.09 6.44 10.70
C SER A 65 -16.60 6.52 12.15
N GLY A 66 -16.60 5.39 12.87
CA GLY A 66 -17.33 5.29 14.13
C GLY A 66 -18.83 5.62 13.99
N GLY A 67 -19.40 5.48 12.79
CA GLY A 67 -20.80 5.82 12.48
C GLY A 67 -21.06 7.32 12.26
N LEU A 68 -20.02 8.17 12.27
CA LEU A 68 -20.15 9.62 12.14
C LEU A 68 -19.74 10.10 10.72
N PRO A 69 -20.48 11.06 10.12
CA PRO A 69 -20.11 11.62 8.85
C PRO A 69 -18.88 12.52 8.97
N MET A 70 -18.08 12.54 7.92
CA MET A 70 -16.93 13.44 7.82
C MET A 70 -17.41 14.87 7.53
N ASN A 71 -16.99 15.83 8.35
CA ASN A 71 -17.30 17.22 8.08
C ASN A 71 -16.44 17.79 6.95
N ARG A 72 -16.87 18.90 6.36
CA ARG A 72 -16.19 19.54 5.22
C ARG A 72 -14.75 19.96 5.51
N ILE A 73 -14.48 20.41 6.73
CA ILE A 73 -13.13 20.86 7.13
C ILE A 73 -12.19 19.67 7.19
N THR A 74 -12.63 18.58 7.82
CA THR A 74 -11.86 17.33 7.88
C THR A 74 -11.63 16.74 6.47
N PHE A 75 -12.66 16.72 5.63
CA PHE A 75 -12.53 16.25 4.26
C PHE A 75 -11.50 17.09 3.47
N ASN A 76 -11.56 18.42 3.54
CA ASN A 76 -10.60 19.29 2.84
C ASN A 76 -9.17 19.08 3.33
N ARG A 77 -8.96 18.87 4.62
CA ARG A 77 -7.64 18.55 5.17
C ARG A 77 -7.13 17.20 4.69
N HIS A 78 -8.00 16.18 4.63
CA HIS A 78 -7.65 14.89 4.07
C HIS A 78 -7.35 14.99 2.57
N ARG A 79 -8.13 15.76 1.83
CA ARG A 79 -7.91 16.01 0.41
C ARG A 79 -6.50 16.55 0.15
N LEU A 80 -6.09 17.62 0.82
CA LEU A 80 -4.76 18.20 0.66
C LEU A 80 -3.63 17.20 0.99
N ALA A 81 -3.79 16.43 2.07
CA ALA A 81 -2.81 15.41 2.42
C ALA A 81 -2.76 14.26 1.42
N ILE A 82 -3.90 13.89 0.82
CA ILE A 82 -3.99 12.89 -0.24
C ILE A 82 -3.27 13.38 -1.50
N GLU A 83 -3.53 14.64 -1.90
CA GLU A 83 -2.90 15.28 -3.06
C GLU A 83 -1.36 15.27 -2.92
N GLU A 84 -0.86 15.66 -1.76
CA GLU A 84 0.57 15.64 -1.45
C GLU A 84 1.16 14.22 -1.43
N MET A 85 0.46 13.27 -0.81
CA MET A 85 0.95 11.90 -0.61
C MET A 85 0.97 11.08 -1.90
N PHE A 86 -0.08 11.18 -2.71
CA PHE A 86 -0.24 10.37 -3.92
C PHE A 86 0.12 11.11 -5.21
N GLY A 87 0.48 12.40 -5.14
CA GLY A 87 0.80 13.21 -6.31
C GLY A 87 -0.37 13.36 -7.26
N ILE A 88 -1.60 13.42 -6.73
CA ILE A 88 -2.84 13.58 -7.49
C ILE A 88 -3.49 14.93 -7.21
N ASN A 89 -4.32 15.41 -8.15
CA ASN A 89 -5.14 16.60 -8.00
C ASN A 89 -6.62 16.20 -7.82
N ILE A 90 -7.21 16.55 -6.68
CA ILE A 90 -8.65 16.35 -6.44
C ILE A 90 -9.37 17.68 -6.62
N GLU A 91 -9.94 17.86 -7.79
CA GLU A 91 -10.68 19.07 -8.16
C GLU A 91 -12.15 19.01 -7.72
N CYS A 92 -12.74 20.21 -7.55
CA CYS A 92 -14.13 20.37 -7.19
C CYS A 92 -14.91 21.10 -8.30
N GLN A 93 -15.72 20.38 -9.05
CA GLN A 93 -16.66 20.98 -9.99
C GLN A 93 -17.86 21.56 -9.25
N ARG A 94 -18.02 22.88 -9.26
CA ARG A 94 -19.09 23.58 -8.54
C ARG A 94 -20.43 23.54 -9.27
N LYS A 95 -20.41 23.55 -10.62
CA LYS A 95 -21.62 23.45 -11.44
C LYS A 95 -22.19 22.05 -11.35
N GLY A 96 -23.45 21.91 -10.93
CA GLY A 96 -24.14 20.63 -10.84
C GLY A 96 -24.02 19.90 -9.51
N GLY A 97 -23.39 20.50 -8.44
CA GLY A 97 -23.50 19.93 -7.11
C GLY A 97 -22.24 19.66 -6.32
N TYR A 98 -21.15 20.35 -6.56
CA TYR A 98 -19.87 20.16 -5.83
C TYR A 98 -19.34 18.72 -5.91
N PHE A 99 -19.08 18.27 -7.13
CA PHE A 99 -18.46 16.97 -7.38
C PHE A 99 -16.94 17.04 -7.24
N TYR A 100 -16.37 16.17 -6.44
CA TYR A 100 -14.93 15.97 -6.30
C TYR A 100 -14.49 14.86 -7.24
N TYR A 101 -13.47 15.10 -8.06
CA TYR A 101 -12.91 14.15 -9.02
C TYR A 101 -11.38 14.29 -9.08
N ILE A 102 -10.71 13.24 -9.54
CA ILE A 102 -9.27 13.26 -9.77
C ILE A 102 -9.03 13.76 -11.19
N GLU A 103 -8.36 14.90 -11.33
CA GLU A 103 -8.09 15.54 -12.61
C GLU A 103 -7.04 14.75 -13.41
N ASN A 104 -5.90 14.47 -12.76
CA ASN A 104 -4.76 13.79 -13.38
C ASN A 104 -4.83 12.26 -13.18
N LYS A 105 -5.89 11.62 -13.71
CA LYS A 105 -6.09 10.17 -13.58
C LYS A 105 -4.93 9.33 -14.12
N GLU A 106 -4.14 9.89 -15.04
CA GLU A 106 -2.94 9.26 -15.58
C GLU A 106 -1.86 9.02 -14.52
N SER A 107 -1.80 9.86 -13.48
CA SER A 107 -0.91 9.67 -12.33
C SER A 107 -1.24 8.41 -11.54
N LEU A 108 -2.47 7.90 -11.65
CA LEU A 108 -2.93 6.64 -11.08
C LEU A 108 -3.01 5.52 -12.15
N SER A 109 -2.31 5.68 -13.28
CA SER A 109 -2.23 4.61 -14.28
C SER A 109 -1.44 3.41 -13.78
N ASN A 110 -1.71 2.22 -14.32
CA ASN A 110 -1.10 0.95 -13.91
C ASN A 110 0.45 0.93 -13.97
N ALA A 111 1.07 1.89 -14.67
CA ALA A 111 2.51 2.01 -14.78
C ALA A 111 3.16 2.90 -13.70
N ASN A 112 2.35 3.54 -12.85
CA ASN A 112 2.85 4.50 -11.85
C ASN A 112 2.99 3.86 -10.47
N ILE A 113 4.06 4.23 -9.76
CA ILE A 113 4.35 3.77 -8.39
C ILE A 113 3.26 4.19 -7.39
N GLN A 114 2.60 5.34 -7.62
CA GLN A 114 1.49 5.83 -6.80
C GLN A 114 0.28 4.89 -6.89
N HIS A 115 -0.06 4.43 -8.10
CA HIS A 115 -1.13 3.45 -8.30
C HIS A 115 -0.79 2.11 -7.63
N TRP A 116 0.44 1.63 -7.81
CA TRP A 116 0.90 0.41 -7.15
C TRP A 116 0.79 0.50 -5.63
N LEU A 117 1.17 1.64 -5.04
CA LEU A 117 1.06 1.89 -3.61
C LEU A 117 -0.40 1.89 -3.15
N LEU A 118 -1.27 2.60 -3.89
CA LEU A 118 -2.70 2.68 -3.60
C LEU A 118 -3.36 1.28 -3.63
N ASP A 119 -3.09 0.50 -4.67
CA ASP A 119 -3.58 -0.87 -4.80
C ASP A 119 -3.10 -1.77 -3.66
N SER A 120 -1.81 -1.70 -3.33
CA SER A 120 -1.23 -2.52 -2.27
C SER A 120 -1.85 -2.23 -0.91
N LEU A 121 -2.13 -0.96 -0.63
CA LEU A 121 -2.79 -0.52 0.60
C LEU A 121 -4.27 -0.90 0.60
N SER A 122 -4.96 -0.76 -0.54
CA SER A 122 -6.36 -1.16 -0.68
C SER A 122 -6.54 -2.64 -0.41
N VAL A 123 -5.71 -3.49 -1.01
CA VAL A 123 -5.70 -4.94 -0.76
C VAL A 123 -5.39 -5.24 0.70
N SER A 124 -4.38 -4.58 1.28
CA SER A 124 -4.04 -4.74 2.70
C SER A 124 -5.22 -4.40 3.62
N ASN A 125 -5.92 -3.31 3.33
CA ASN A 125 -7.10 -2.90 4.09
C ASN A 125 -8.24 -3.93 4.01
N MET A 126 -8.54 -4.44 2.80
CA MET A 126 -9.56 -5.49 2.61
C MET A 126 -9.22 -6.77 3.40
N LEU A 127 -7.94 -7.17 3.38
CA LEU A 127 -7.48 -8.34 4.14
C LEU A 127 -7.59 -8.13 5.65
N MET A 128 -7.33 -6.93 6.12
CA MET A 128 -7.45 -6.59 7.54
C MET A 128 -8.91 -6.52 8.02
N GLU A 129 -9.81 -5.99 7.18
CA GLU A 129 -11.25 -5.92 7.46
C GLU A 129 -11.92 -7.31 7.47
N SER A 130 -11.36 -8.27 6.75
CA SER A 130 -11.85 -9.65 6.71
C SER A 130 -11.47 -10.49 7.93
N GLY A 131 -11.46 -9.89 9.13
CA GLY A 131 -10.98 -10.53 10.37
C GLY A 131 -11.54 -11.93 10.66
N SER A 132 -12.81 -12.20 10.31
CA SER A 132 -13.44 -13.52 10.43
C SER A 132 -12.90 -14.55 9.42
N LEU A 133 -12.23 -14.11 8.36
CA LEU A 133 -11.69 -14.97 7.31
C LEU A 133 -10.16 -15.14 7.38
N ARG A 134 -9.50 -14.55 8.39
CA ARG A 134 -8.03 -14.61 8.53
C ARG A 134 -7.47 -16.04 8.44
N ASN A 135 -8.15 -16.99 9.03
CA ASN A 135 -7.73 -18.42 9.02
C ASN A 135 -7.89 -19.09 7.64
N ARG A 136 -8.56 -18.43 6.70
CA ARG A 136 -8.77 -18.91 5.33
C ARG A 136 -7.95 -18.17 4.29
N ILE A 137 -7.27 -17.09 4.69
CA ILE A 137 -6.40 -16.28 3.82
C ILE A 137 -4.96 -16.65 4.17
N MET A 138 -4.30 -17.35 3.24
CA MET A 138 -2.88 -17.66 3.34
C MET A 138 -2.09 -16.65 2.54
N LEU A 139 -1.16 -15.94 3.21
CA LEU A 139 -0.23 -15.05 2.56
C LEU A 139 1.05 -15.84 2.26
N GLU A 140 1.40 -15.97 0.99
CA GLU A 140 2.68 -16.54 0.61
C GLU A 140 3.79 -15.51 0.90
N HIS A 141 4.75 -15.92 1.72
CA HIS A 141 5.92 -15.09 2.00
C HIS A 141 6.95 -15.26 0.88
N ILE A 142 6.88 -14.38 -0.10
CA ILE A 142 7.94 -14.24 -1.09
C ILE A 142 8.98 -13.28 -0.49
N PRO A 143 10.25 -13.72 -0.29
CA PRO A 143 11.30 -12.83 0.16
C PRO A 143 11.42 -11.65 -0.81
N ALA A 144 11.05 -10.47 -0.36
CA ALA A 144 10.98 -9.29 -1.25
C ALA A 144 12.37 -8.71 -1.59
N GLY A 145 13.45 -9.28 -1.05
CA GLY A 145 14.81 -8.77 -1.27
C GLY A 145 15.01 -7.32 -0.84
N LYS A 146 14.21 -6.85 0.13
CA LYS A 146 14.23 -5.43 0.59
C LYS A 146 15.62 -4.99 1.04
N GLU A 147 16.40 -5.90 1.61
CA GLU A 147 17.78 -5.66 2.03
C GLU A 147 18.71 -5.29 0.88
N TYR A 148 18.41 -5.75 -0.33
CA TYR A 148 19.21 -5.45 -1.53
C TYR A 148 18.70 -4.22 -2.28
N LEU A 149 17.47 -3.79 -2.04
CA LEU A 149 16.84 -2.71 -2.79
C LEU A 149 17.59 -1.37 -2.61
N GLN A 150 17.90 -1.01 -1.37
CA GLN A 150 18.59 0.26 -1.09
C GLN A 150 20.01 0.32 -1.68
N PRO A 151 20.86 -0.71 -1.55
CA PRO A 151 22.15 -0.77 -2.24
C PRO A 151 22.02 -0.62 -3.77
N ILE A 152 21.03 -1.26 -4.39
CA ILE A 152 20.80 -1.16 -5.84
C ILE A 152 20.41 0.27 -6.23
N ILE A 153 19.46 0.88 -5.51
CA ILE A 153 19.05 2.28 -5.76
C ILE A 153 20.22 3.25 -5.62
N ASN A 154 21.05 3.06 -4.59
CA ASN A 154 22.22 3.91 -4.39
C ASN A 154 23.24 3.78 -5.53
N ALA A 155 23.49 2.56 -6.00
CA ALA A 155 24.36 2.31 -7.12
C ALA A 155 23.84 2.95 -8.42
N MET A 156 22.53 2.84 -8.67
CA MET A 156 21.87 3.51 -9.81
C MET A 156 21.99 5.03 -9.76
N LYS A 157 21.85 5.65 -8.57
CA LYS A 157 21.98 7.10 -8.39
C LYS A 157 23.40 7.61 -8.61
N GLN A 158 24.40 6.78 -8.39
CA GLN A 158 25.82 7.14 -8.45
C GLN A 158 26.51 6.58 -9.69
N ASP A 159 25.77 5.93 -10.60
CA ASP A 159 26.30 5.22 -11.77
C ASP A 159 27.41 4.21 -11.43
N HIS A 160 27.25 3.53 -10.29
CA HIS A 160 28.20 2.55 -9.81
C HIS A 160 27.81 1.12 -10.20
N LYS A 161 28.85 0.29 -10.45
CA LYS A 161 28.69 -1.16 -10.62
C LYS A 161 28.49 -1.84 -9.28
N LEU A 162 27.71 -2.90 -9.28
CA LEU A 162 27.46 -3.76 -8.12
C LEU A 162 28.13 -5.12 -8.32
N THR A 163 28.73 -5.61 -7.26
CA THR A 163 29.19 -6.99 -7.17
C THR A 163 28.15 -7.81 -6.44
N ILE A 164 27.56 -8.79 -7.13
CA ILE A 164 26.53 -9.65 -6.57
C ILE A 164 26.98 -11.11 -6.55
N THR A 165 26.59 -11.85 -5.50
CA THR A 165 26.72 -13.30 -5.47
C THR A 165 25.39 -13.91 -5.90
N TYR A 166 25.37 -14.54 -7.06
CA TYR A 166 24.16 -15.16 -7.60
C TYR A 166 24.22 -16.66 -7.49
N ARG A 167 23.14 -17.27 -7.04
CA ARG A 167 23.00 -18.72 -6.95
C ARG A 167 21.72 -19.15 -7.70
N LYS A 168 21.89 -19.99 -8.72
CA LYS A 168 20.76 -20.58 -9.45
C LYS A 168 19.98 -21.53 -8.55
N PHE A 169 18.68 -21.62 -8.80
CA PHE A 169 17.82 -22.58 -8.13
C PHE A 169 18.36 -24.01 -8.33
N GLY A 170 18.43 -24.80 -7.25
CA GLY A 170 18.96 -26.17 -7.29
C GLY A 170 20.49 -26.30 -7.27
N GLN A 171 21.26 -25.21 -7.26
CA GLN A 171 22.71 -25.23 -7.10
C GLN A 171 23.13 -24.93 -5.66
N SER A 172 24.15 -25.64 -5.16
CA SER A 172 24.71 -25.42 -3.82
C SER A 172 25.71 -24.25 -3.78
N THR A 173 26.38 -23.97 -4.90
CA THR A 173 27.41 -22.94 -5.02
C THR A 173 26.91 -21.74 -5.78
N GLY A 174 27.20 -20.54 -5.25
CA GLY A 174 26.98 -19.27 -5.95
C GLY A 174 28.23 -18.83 -6.73
N TYR A 175 28.06 -17.94 -7.69
CA TYR A 175 29.14 -17.29 -8.40
C TYR A 175 29.00 -15.77 -8.32
N THR A 176 30.12 -15.09 -8.37
CA THR A 176 30.17 -13.63 -8.26
C THR A 176 30.09 -12.99 -9.63
N LEU A 177 29.24 -11.98 -9.76
CA LEU A 177 29.04 -11.19 -10.96
C LEU A 177 29.18 -9.71 -10.66
N THR A 178 29.78 -8.97 -11.58
CA THR A 178 29.73 -7.50 -11.60
C THR A 178 28.65 -7.07 -12.57
N VAL A 179 27.66 -6.31 -12.09
CA VAL A 179 26.50 -5.85 -12.87
C VAL A 179 26.38 -4.33 -12.83
N GLU A 180 25.83 -3.77 -13.90
CA GLU A 180 25.43 -2.37 -13.98
C GLU A 180 23.90 -2.32 -13.83
N PRO A 181 23.37 -1.80 -12.71
CA PRO A 181 21.93 -1.74 -12.50
C PRO A 181 21.32 -0.63 -13.36
N TYR A 182 20.53 -0.99 -14.36
CA TYR A 182 19.91 -0.06 -15.30
C TYR A 182 18.45 0.25 -14.95
N ALA A 183 17.71 -0.75 -14.51
CA ALA A 183 16.29 -0.61 -14.17
C ALA A 183 15.88 -1.62 -13.10
N ILE A 184 14.89 -1.23 -12.28
CA ILE A 184 14.25 -2.10 -11.30
C ILE A 184 12.81 -2.33 -11.75
N LYS A 185 12.43 -3.61 -11.90
CA LYS A 185 11.05 -3.99 -12.16
C LYS A 185 10.42 -4.53 -10.89
N VAL A 186 9.35 -3.89 -10.45
CA VAL A 186 8.56 -4.35 -9.31
C VAL A 186 7.39 -5.19 -9.84
N PHE A 187 7.22 -6.38 -9.27
CA PHE A 187 6.07 -7.25 -9.54
C PHE A 187 5.08 -7.16 -8.38
N LYS A 188 3.79 -7.24 -8.72
CA LYS A 188 2.71 -7.39 -7.74
C LYS A 188 2.68 -8.80 -7.19
#